data_12ee5c6254b19dd5573a9b00498a1106
#
_entry.id   12ee5c6254b19dd5573a9b00498a1106
#
_cell.length_a   1.000
_cell.length_b   1.000
_cell.length_c   1.000
_cell.angle_alpha   90.00
_cell.angle_beta   90.00
_cell.angle_gamma   90.00
#
_symmetry.space_group_name_H-M   'P 1'
#
loop_
_entity.id
_entity.type
_entity.pdbx_description
1 polymer ?
#
loop_
_entity_poly.entity_id
_entity_poly.type
_entity_poly.pdbx_seq_one_letter_code
_entity_poly.pdbx_strand_id
1 'polypeptide(L)'
;MDKLELMKTANEVRKGIVTAVHSAKSGHPGGSLSAADIYTYLYFEEMNVDPKDPRKADRDRFVLSKGHTAPGYYSTLANRGFFPVEDLPTLRHTGSYLQGHPNMNDVPGVDMSSGSLGQGISAACG
;
A
#
# COMPACT_ATOMS: atom_id res chain seq x y z
N MET A 1 10.89 -11.58 10.96
CA MET A 1 11.52 -12.01 9.68
C MET A 1 13.00 -11.76 9.71
N ASP A 2 13.80 -12.63 9.10
CA ASP A 2 15.23 -12.31 8.90
C ASP A 2 15.41 -11.36 7.70
N LYS A 3 16.63 -10.87 7.53
CA LYS A 3 16.95 -9.90 6.47
C LYS A 3 16.63 -10.44 5.07
N LEU A 4 16.96 -11.71 4.82
CA LEU A 4 16.74 -12.32 3.51
C LEU A 4 15.24 -12.44 3.19
N GLU A 5 14.44 -12.82 4.17
CA GLU A 5 12.98 -12.89 4.02
C GLU A 5 12.39 -11.52 3.73
N LEU A 6 12.83 -10.48 4.44
CA LEU A 6 12.40 -9.10 4.18
C LEU A 6 12.77 -8.65 2.77
N MET A 7 13.99 -8.97 2.31
CA MET A 7 14.43 -8.65 0.95
C MET A 7 13.59 -9.36 -0.12
N LYS A 8 13.28 -10.64 0.09
CA LYS A 8 12.40 -11.40 -0.81
C LYS A 8 10.99 -10.81 -0.84
N THR A 9 10.46 -10.47 0.33
CA THR A 9 9.14 -9.84 0.45
C THR A 9 9.12 -8.48 -0.26
N ALA A 10 10.14 -7.65 -0.07
CA ALA A 10 10.25 -6.38 -0.78
C ALA A 10 10.28 -6.58 -2.30
N ASN A 11 10.91 -7.65 -2.77
CA ASN A 11 10.93 -7.97 -4.19
C ASN A 11 9.53 -8.37 -4.69
N GLU A 12 8.76 -9.13 -3.92
CA GLU A 12 7.36 -9.43 -4.26
C GLU A 12 6.51 -8.16 -4.30
N VAL A 13 6.72 -7.23 -3.38
CA VAL A 13 6.06 -5.92 -3.40
C VAL A 13 6.40 -5.17 -4.69
N ARG A 14 7.67 -5.16 -5.12
CA ARG A 14 8.11 -4.54 -6.38
C ARG A 14 7.46 -5.17 -7.59
N LYS A 15 7.36 -6.49 -7.63
CA LYS A 15 6.66 -7.20 -8.73
C LYS A 15 5.20 -6.77 -8.80
N GLY A 16 4.53 -6.67 -7.67
CA GLY A 16 3.15 -6.20 -7.59
C GLY A 16 2.97 -4.78 -8.09
N ILE A 17 3.91 -3.88 -7.79
CA ILE A 17 3.91 -2.50 -8.28
C ILE A 17 3.96 -2.47 -9.80
N VAL A 18 4.93 -3.18 -10.38
CA VAL A 18 5.12 -3.23 -11.84
C VAL A 18 3.89 -3.84 -12.52
N THR A 19 3.35 -4.91 -11.97
CA THR A 19 2.16 -5.57 -12.49
C THR A 19 0.96 -4.63 -12.50
N ALA A 20 0.71 -3.94 -11.38
CA ALA A 20 -0.42 -3.03 -11.25
C ALA A 20 -0.32 -1.84 -12.21
N VAL A 21 0.84 -1.18 -12.25
CA VAL A 21 1.08 -0.01 -13.11
C VAL A 21 1.03 -0.40 -14.59
N HIS A 22 1.61 -1.54 -14.95
CA HIS A 22 1.56 -2.04 -16.32
C HIS A 22 0.12 -2.32 -16.77
N SER A 23 -0.66 -2.99 -15.96
CA SER A 23 -2.07 -3.29 -16.26
C SER A 23 -2.91 -2.02 -16.39
N ALA A 24 -2.68 -1.04 -15.52
CA ALA A 24 -3.38 0.24 -15.57
C ALA A 24 -2.93 1.13 -16.73
N LYS A 25 -1.75 0.88 -17.30
CA LYS A 25 -1.06 1.72 -18.29
C LYS A 25 -0.93 3.17 -17.79
N SER A 26 -0.83 3.34 -16.49
CA SER A 26 -0.85 4.63 -15.81
C SER A 26 -0.38 4.45 -14.36
N GLY A 27 0.30 5.44 -13.82
CA GLY A 27 0.72 5.45 -12.43
C GLY A 27 2.11 6.05 -12.23
N HIS A 28 2.59 5.94 -11.00
CA HIS A 28 3.87 6.52 -10.59
C HIS A 28 4.81 5.43 -10.07
N PRO A 29 5.41 4.61 -10.96
CA PRO A 29 6.20 3.46 -10.54
C PRO A 29 7.45 3.85 -9.73
N GLY A 30 8.12 4.94 -10.10
CA GLY A 30 9.33 5.39 -9.41
C GLY A 30 9.10 5.68 -7.94
N GLY A 31 8.08 6.46 -7.61
CA GLY A 31 7.73 6.79 -6.23
C GLY A 31 7.27 5.59 -5.42
N SER A 32 6.63 4.62 -6.06
CA SER A 32 6.24 3.37 -5.43
C SER A 32 7.44 2.46 -5.16
N LEU A 33 8.29 2.26 -6.16
CA LEU A 33 9.48 1.40 -6.07
C LEU A 33 10.48 1.94 -5.04
N SER A 34 10.67 3.25 -4.99
CA SER A 34 11.61 3.87 -4.06
C SER A 34 11.24 3.67 -2.58
N ALA A 35 9.97 3.45 -2.29
CA ALA A 35 9.47 3.25 -0.93
C ALA A 35 9.26 1.78 -0.57
N ALA A 36 9.48 0.85 -1.49
CA ALA A 36 9.14 -0.56 -1.31
C ALA A 36 9.80 -1.21 -0.08
N ASP A 37 11.07 -0.91 0.19
CA ASP A 37 11.77 -1.46 1.36
C ASP A 37 11.20 -0.91 2.67
N ILE A 38 10.87 0.39 2.69
CA ILE A 38 10.28 1.04 3.87
C ILE A 38 8.90 0.45 4.15
N TYR A 39 8.04 0.34 3.14
CA TYR A 39 6.72 -0.28 3.29
C TYR A 39 6.83 -1.71 3.81
N THR A 40 7.75 -2.49 3.24
CA THR A 40 7.94 -3.88 3.63
C THR A 40 8.36 -3.99 5.09
N TYR A 41 9.34 -3.22 5.51
CA TYR A 41 9.78 -3.24 6.90
C TYR A 41 8.66 -2.86 7.86
N LEU A 42 7.95 -1.77 7.56
CA LEU A 42 6.87 -1.29 8.41
C LEU A 42 5.76 -2.36 8.58
N TYR A 43 5.26 -2.90 7.47
CA TYR A 43 4.11 -3.79 7.51
C TYR A 43 4.41 -5.24 7.90
N PHE A 44 5.64 -5.69 7.69
CA PHE A 44 6.00 -7.08 7.97
C PHE A 44 6.80 -7.26 9.25
N GLU A 45 7.37 -6.19 9.80
CA GLU A 45 8.23 -6.28 10.99
C GLU A 45 7.82 -5.33 12.10
N GLU A 46 7.62 -4.05 11.81
CA GLU A 46 7.51 -3.01 12.84
C GLU A 46 6.08 -2.78 13.34
N MET A 47 5.12 -2.65 12.43
CA MET A 47 3.78 -2.19 12.77
C MET A 47 2.91 -3.27 13.42
N ASN A 48 2.16 -2.87 14.43
CA ASN A 48 1.07 -3.66 15.01
C ASN A 48 -0.17 -3.54 14.12
N VAL A 49 -0.30 -4.46 13.16
CA VAL A 49 -1.44 -4.54 12.24
C VAL A 49 -1.89 -5.99 12.09
N ASP A 50 -3.18 -6.18 11.82
CA ASP A 50 -3.76 -7.50 11.60
C ASP A 50 -4.59 -7.51 10.30
N PRO A 51 -4.15 -8.23 9.26
CA PRO A 51 -4.92 -8.33 8.01
C PRO A 51 -6.32 -8.91 8.19
N LYS A 52 -6.54 -9.72 9.23
CA LYS A 52 -7.85 -10.31 9.54
C LYS A 52 -8.76 -9.34 10.28
N ASP A 53 -8.20 -8.29 10.88
CA ASP A 53 -8.92 -7.22 11.55
C ASP A 53 -8.31 -5.86 11.17
N PRO A 54 -8.58 -5.38 9.94
CA PRO A 54 -7.95 -4.15 9.43
C PRO A 54 -8.30 -2.89 10.22
N ARG A 55 -9.36 -2.92 11.01
CA ARG A 55 -9.83 -1.80 11.84
C ARG A 55 -9.55 -2.00 13.32
N LYS A 56 -8.66 -2.92 13.68
CA LYS A 56 -8.26 -3.19 15.06
C LYS A 56 -7.98 -1.88 15.81
N ALA A 57 -8.58 -1.72 16.99
CA ALA A 57 -8.61 -0.43 17.68
C ALA A 57 -7.22 0.06 18.12
N ASP A 58 -6.35 -0.86 18.53
CA ASP A 58 -5.00 -0.57 19.02
C ASP A 58 -3.91 -0.71 17.95
N ARG A 59 -4.31 -0.73 16.68
CA ARG A 59 -3.35 -0.87 15.57
C ARG A 59 -2.50 0.38 15.40
N ASP A 60 -1.31 0.19 14.86
CA ASP A 60 -0.53 1.28 14.29
C ASP A 60 -1.20 1.78 13.01
N ARG A 61 -1.10 3.07 12.75
CA ARG A 61 -1.70 3.70 11.58
C ARG A 61 -0.64 4.25 10.66
N PHE A 62 -0.84 4.03 9.37
CA PHE A 62 0.04 4.51 8.32
C PHE A 62 -0.71 5.52 7.44
N VAL A 63 -0.09 6.66 7.19
CA VAL A 63 -0.64 7.70 6.32
C VAL A 63 0.34 7.97 5.19
N LEU A 64 -0.10 7.72 3.94
CA LEU A 64 0.70 7.97 2.75
C LEU A 64 0.52 9.41 2.29
N SER A 65 1.47 10.28 2.65
CA SER A 65 1.39 11.71 2.30
C SER A 65 1.63 12.00 0.81
N LYS A 66 2.11 11.01 0.06
CA LYS A 66 2.22 11.01 -1.41
C LYS A 66 1.24 10.01 -2.01
N GLY A 67 -0.05 10.28 -1.87
CA GLY A 67 -1.13 9.36 -2.24
C GLY A 67 -1.11 8.89 -3.69
N HIS A 68 -0.51 9.66 -4.61
CA HIS A 68 -0.33 9.28 -6.01
C HIS A 68 0.58 8.05 -6.19
N THR A 69 1.36 7.66 -5.18
CA THR A 69 2.16 6.44 -5.19
C THR A 69 1.43 5.25 -4.53
N ALA A 70 0.11 5.25 -4.63
CA ALA A 70 -0.75 4.19 -4.14
C ALA A 70 -0.37 2.78 -4.61
N PRO A 71 0.16 2.55 -5.84
CA PRO A 71 0.56 1.20 -6.25
C PRO A 71 1.52 0.52 -5.26
N GLY A 72 2.47 1.25 -4.70
CA GLY A 72 3.38 0.72 -3.68
C GLY A 72 2.66 0.34 -2.39
N TYR A 73 1.76 1.18 -1.94
CA TYR A 73 0.94 0.92 -0.78
C TYR A 73 0.03 -0.28 -0.99
N TYR A 74 -0.68 -0.34 -2.11
CA TYR A 74 -1.57 -1.47 -2.44
C TYR A 74 -0.81 -2.79 -2.54
N SER A 75 0.33 -2.81 -3.21
CA SER A 75 1.14 -4.02 -3.32
C SER A 75 1.60 -4.52 -1.95
N THR A 76 1.99 -3.61 -1.06
CA THR A 76 2.37 -3.94 0.31
C THR A 76 1.19 -4.55 1.09
N LEU A 77 0.03 -3.90 1.05
CA LEU A 77 -1.17 -4.38 1.72
C LEU A 77 -1.61 -5.75 1.21
N ALA A 78 -1.61 -5.94 -0.11
CA ALA A 78 -1.98 -7.21 -0.73
C ALA A 78 -1.03 -8.33 -0.31
N ASN A 79 0.28 -8.10 -0.38
CA ASN A 79 1.29 -9.08 0.02
C ASN A 79 1.24 -9.37 1.53
N ARG A 80 0.82 -8.39 2.34
CA ARG A 80 0.63 -8.59 3.78
C ARG A 80 -0.64 -9.39 4.10
N GLY A 81 -1.60 -9.47 3.18
CA GLY A 81 -2.80 -10.26 3.31
C GLY A 81 -4.09 -9.49 3.54
N PHE A 82 -4.08 -8.16 3.37
CA PHE A 82 -5.29 -7.34 3.54
C PHE A 82 -6.32 -7.54 2.43
N PHE A 83 -5.88 -7.88 1.24
CA PHE A 83 -6.73 -8.25 0.11
C PHE A 83 -5.92 -9.10 -0.88
N PRO A 84 -6.58 -9.77 -1.86
CA PRO A 84 -5.86 -10.68 -2.77
C PRO A 84 -4.84 -9.96 -3.67
N VAL A 85 -3.65 -10.52 -3.79
CA VAL A 85 -2.61 -10.04 -4.72
C VAL A 85 -3.13 -10.04 -6.16
N GLU A 86 -4.00 -10.97 -6.50
CA GLU A 86 -4.63 -11.11 -7.82
C GLU A 86 -5.47 -9.89 -8.21
N ASP A 87 -5.85 -9.05 -7.25
CA ASP A 87 -6.62 -7.83 -7.52
C ASP A 87 -5.74 -6.66 -7.98
N LEU A 88 -4.40 -6.73 -7.79
CA LEU A 88 -3.49 -5.65 -8.19
C LEU A 88 -3.61 -5.24 -9.66
N PRO A 89 -3.79 -6.19 -10.62
CA PRO A 89 -4.00 -5.80 -12.02
C PRO A 89 -5.27 -5.00 -12.30
N THR A 90 -6.17 -4.88 -11.33
CA THR A 90 -7.39 -4.05 -11.47
C THR A 90 -7.17 -2.58 -11.14
N LEU A 91 -5.93 -2.18 -10.81
CA LEU A 91 -5.59 -0.80 -10.46
C LEU A 91 -6.19 0.20 -11.46
N ARG A 92 -6.95 1.17 -10.96
CA ARG A 92 -7.56 2.27 -11.74
C ARG A 92 -8.60 1.82 -12.79
N HIS A 93 -8.95 0.54 -12.85
CA HIS A 93 -10.02 0.07 -13.73
C HIS A 93 -11.37 0.50 -13.15
N THR A 94 -12.32 0.80 -14.05
CA THR A 94 -13.69 1.16 -13.64
C THR A 94 -14.29 0.05 -12.78
N GLY A 95 -14.85 0.43 -11.64
CA GLY A 95 -15.44 -0.52 -10.69
C GLY A 95 -14.47 -1.16 -9.72
N SER A 96 -13.14 -0.99 -9.90
CA SER A 96 -12.15 -1.49 -8.93
C SER A 96 -12.09 -0.60 -7.70
N TYR A 97 -11.91 -1.22 -6.53
CA TYR A 97 -11.65 -0.49 -5.28
C TYR A 97 -10.22 0.08 -5.21
N LEU A 98 -9.32 -0.40 -6.08
CA LEU A 98 -7.94 0.08 -6.16
C LEU A 98 -7.85 1.28 -7.09
N GLN A 99 -8.16 2.45 -6.56
CA GLN A 99 -8.14 3.70 -7.30
C GLN A 99 -6.75 4.36 -7.29
N GLY A 100 -6.57 5.41 -8.10
CA GLY A 100 -5.28 6.10 -8.25
C GLY A 100 -4.75 6.73 -6.95
N HIS A 101 -5.64 7.04 -6.02
CA HIS A 101 -5.33 7.51 -4.67
C HIS A 101 -6.02 6.60 -3.65
N PRO A 102 -5.37 6.30 -2.51
CA PRO A 102 -5.96 5.36 -1.55
C PRO A 102 -7.19 5.96 -0.85
N ASN A 103 -8.26 5.17 -0.81
CA ASN A 103 -9.52 5.53 -0.14
C ASN A 103 -9.74 4.60 1.06
N MET A 104 -9.76 5.17 2.25
CA MET A 104 -9.90 4.39 3.50
C MET A 104 -11.24 3.69 3.64
N ASN A 105 -12.26 4.15 2.91
CA ASN A 105 -13.60 3.54 2.96
C ASN A 105 -13.73 2.30 2.07
N ASP A 106 -12.87 2.17 1.05
CA ASP A 106 -12.99 1.12 0.04
C ASP A 106 -11.90 0.06 0.12
N VAL A 107 -10.70 0.42 0.59
CA VAL A 107 -9.54 -0.47 0.55
C VAL A 107 -9.23 -1.00 1.96
N PRO A 108 -9.31 -2.32 2.17
CA PRO A 108 -8.92 -2.91 3.45
C PRO A 108 -7.46 -2.59 3.79
N GLY A 109 -7.23 -2.07 4.99
CA GLY A 109 -5.90 -1.74 5.47
C GLY A 109 -5.46 -0.30 5.24
N VAL A 110 -6.16 0.48 4.42
CA VAL A 110 -5.89 1.92 4.25
C VAL A 110 -6.46 2.68 5.44
N ASP A 111 -5.59 3.30 6.23
CA ASP A 111 -5.98 3.99 7.46
C ASP A 111 -6.51 5.42 7.22
N MET A 112 -6.01 6.08 6.18
CA MET A 112 -6.40 7.46 5.84
C MET A 112 -6.34 7.65 4.34
N SER A 113 -7.42 8.19 3.78
CA SER A 113 -7.45 8.62 2.37
C SER A 113 -6.48 9.78 2.17
N SER A 114 -5.77 9.75 1.04
CA SER A 114 -4.85 10.82 0.68
C SER A 114 -4.84 11.04 -0.83
N GLY A 115 -4.25 12.14 -1.27
CA GLY A 115 -4.25 12.50 -2.69
C GLY A 115 -3.69 13.91 -2.90
N SER A 116 -4.06 14.85 -2.05
CA SER A 116 -3.44 16.18 -2.03
C SER A 116 -2.05 16.06 -1.43
N LEU A 117 -1.04 16.14 -2.30
CA LEU A 117 0.37 15.89 -1.94
C LEU A 117 0.81 16.75 -0.74
N GLY A 118 1.33 16.08 0.28
CA GLY A 118 1.83 16.71 1.49
C GLY A 118 0.78 16.90 2.60
N GLN A 119 -0.52 16.73 2.33
CA GLN A 119 -1.57 16.89 3.33
C GLN A 119 -1.64 15.71 4.30
N GLY A 120 -1.16 14.53 3.90
CA GLY A 120 -1.17 13.34 4.75
C GLY A 120 -0.40 13.52 6.05
N ILE A 121 0.71 14.25 6.04
CA ILE A 121 1.51 14.50 7.24
C ILE A 121 0.71 15.30 8.30
N SER A 122 -0.12 16.24 7.87
CA SER A 122 -1.00 16.98 8.78
C SER A 122 -2.05 16.07 9.42
N ALA A 123 -2.66 15.19 8.62
CA ALA A 123 -3.60 14.21 9.12
C ALA A 123 -2.93 13.24 10.12
N ALA A 124 -1.70 12.84 9.85
CA ALA A 124 -0.93 11.96 10.74
C ALA A 124 -0.62 12.63 12.08
N CYS A 125 -0.35 13.92 12.09
CA CYS A 125 -0.13 14.68 13.33
C CYS A 125 -1.40 14.76 14.19
N GLY A 126 -2.57 14.85 13.56
CA GLY A 126 -3.86 14.89 14.25
C GLY A 126 -4.27 13.56 14.83
#